data_63fe3def9708128bb6cf754ee095ca0b
#
_entry.id   63fe3def9708128bb6cf754ee095ca0b
#
_cell.length_a   1.000
_cell.length_b   1.000
_cell.length_c   1.000
_cell.angle_alpha   90.00
_cell.angle_beta   90.00
_cell.angle_gamma   90.00
#
_symmetry.space_group_name_H-M   'P 1'
#
loop_
_entity.id
_entity.type
_entity.pdbx_description
1 polymer ?
#
loop_
_entity_poly.entity_id
_entity_poly.type
_entity_poly.pdbx_seq_one_letter_code
_entity_poly.pdbx_strand_id
1 'polypeptide(L)'
;MARYSLRKPTYEDIPRLQYFEQVEGKGTEIGLVLKSEDDWKYVIDTYEYFLLCVDNEEDGLVWGYILAAQVENNLWIREIFFCKEYRDDPEKRKNIKLEGFGGVENMPLYGAVKYAKERGGVVIAPIASDNERAISAMLGAYGFRHDRTIERWYDPKHLVIYIEDTGTKPYQNV
;
A
#
# COMPACT_ATOMS: atom_id res chain seq x y z
N MET A 1 5.04 22.06 -6.92
CA MET A 1 4.70 20.65 -7.16
C MET A 1 5.20 19.80 -6.01
N ALA A 2 4.40 18.84 -5.57
CA ALA A 2 4.83 17.91 -4.54
C ALA A 2 5.98 17.03 -5.04
N ARG A 3 6.90 16.70 -4.15
CA ARG A 3 7.99 15.78 -4.48
C ARG A 3 7.47 14.40 -4.87
N TYR A 4 6.53 13.87 -4.10
CA TYR A 4 5.97 12.56 -4.34
C TYR A 4 4.56 12.67 -4.91
N SER A 5 4.26 11.80 -5.84
CA SER A 5 2.93 11.69 -6.43
C SER A 5 2.60 10.23 -6.75
N LEU A 6 1.35 10.00 -7.07
CA LEU A 6 0.84 8.69 -7.45
C LEU A 6 0.49 8.71 -8.94
N ARG A 7 0.79 7.61 -9.62
CA ARG A 7 0.37 7.40 -11.01
C ARG A 7 0.05 5.93 -11.27
N LYS A 8 -0.73 5.69 -12.31
CA LYS A 8 -1.01 4.32 -12.75
C LYS A 8 0.25 3.69 -13.36
N PRO A 9 0.46 2.38 -13.17
CA PRO A 9 1.56 1.67 -13.80
C PRO A 9 1.33 1.44 -15.29
N THR A 10 2.43 1.29 -16.01
CA THR A 10 2.46 0.77 -17.37
C THR A 10 3.37 -0.46 -17.42
N TYR A 11 3.39 -1.17 -18.54
CA TYR A 11 4.29 -2.32 -18.69
C TYR A 11 5.77 -1.95 -18.58
N GLU A 12 6.12 -0.72 -18.88
CA GLU A 12 7.49 -0.21 -18.74
C GLU A 12 7.96 -0.18 -17.28
N ASP A 13 7.05 -0.22 -16.33
CA ASP A 13 7.36 -0.25 -14.90
C ASP A 13 7.71 -1.66 -14.38
N ILE A 14 7.42 -2.69 -15.15
CA ILE A 14 7.59 -4.09 -14.70
C ILE A 14 9.02 -4.39 -14.24
N PRO A 15 10.09 -3.98 -14.95
CA PRO A 15 11.45 -4.22 -14.47
C PRO A 15 11.72 -3.65 -13.09
N ARG A 16 11.17 -2.49 -12.76
CA ARG A 16 11.31 -1.89 -11.43
C ARG A 16 10.53 -2.65 -10.36
N LEU A 17 9.34 -3.13 -10.70
CA LEU A 17 8.52 -3.95 -9.80
C LEU A 17 9.20 -5.30 -9.52
N GLN A 18 9.80 -5.91 -10.53
CA GLN A 18 10.59 -7.13 -10.37
C GLN A 18 11.85 -6.88 -9.53
N TYR A 19 12.48 -5.73 -9.69
CA TYR A 19 13.61 -5.33 -8.86
C TYR A 19 13.23 -5.34 -7.37
N PHE A 20 12.09 -4.80 -7.00
CA PHE A 20 11.61 -4.81 -5.62
C PHE A 20 11.47 -6.23 -5.07
N GLU A 21 10.95 -7.15 -5.86
CA GLU A 21 10.79 -8.54 -5.46
C GLU A 21 12.12 -9.28 -5.33
N GLN A 22 13.00 -9.11 -6.33
CA GLN A 22 14.25 -9.86 -6.42
C GLN A 22 15.34 -9.33 -5.50
N VAL A 23 15.46 -8.02 -5.38
CA VAL A 23 16.58 -7.39 -4.66
C VAL A 23 16.23 -7.12 -3.20
N GLU A 24 15.01 -6.70 -2.92
CA GLU A 24 14.59 -6.35 -1.57
C GLU A 24 13.85 -7.49 -0.85
N GLY A 25 13.71 -8.63 -1.50
CA GLY A 25 13.05 -9.80 -0.90
C GLY A 25 11.56 -9.63 -0.66
N LYS A 26 10.93 -8.68 -1.35
CA LYS A 26 9.50 -8.46 -1.24
C LYS A 26 8.75 -9.74 -1.64
N GLY A 27 7.74 -10.09 -0.88
CA GLY A 27 6.94 -11.29 -1.12
C GLY A 27 7.46 -12.54 -0.41
N THR A 28 8.71 -12.56 0.03
CA THR A 28 9.27 -13.71 0.77
C THR A 28 8.75 -13.77 2.21
N GLU A 29 8.49 -12.62 2.81
CA GLU A 29 8.03 -12.53 4.20
C GLU A 29 6.63 -13.12 4.42
N ILE A 30 5.80 -13.09 3.40
CA ILE A 30 4.42 -13.59 3.46
C ILE A 30 4.20 -14.82 2.60
N GLY A 31 5.28 -15.45 2.14
CA GLY A 31 5.21 -16.67 1.35
C GLY A 31 4.60 -16.49 -0.04
N LEU A 32 4.57 -15.28 -0.55
CA LEU A 32 4.08 -15.03 -1.90
C LEU A 32 5.12 -15.48 -2.93
N VAL A 33 4.63 -16.09 -3.99
CA VAL A 33 5.45 -16.43 -5.15
C VAL A 33 5.83 -15.14 -5.88
N LEU A 34 7.09 -15.03 -6.29
CA LEU A 34 7.54 -13.91 -7.10
C LEU A 34 6.76 -13.87 -8.42
N LYS A 35 6.34 -12.69 -8.83
CA LYS A 35 5.56 -12.52 -10.04
C LYS A 35 6.45 -12.50 -11.27
N SER A 36 6.09 -13.29 -12.28
CA SER A 36 6.70 -13.20 -13.60
C SER A 36 6.31 -11.90 -14.30
N GLU A 37 6.92 -11.64 -15.46
CA GLU A 37 6.51 -10.50 -16.29
C GLU A 37 5.03 -10.59 -16.69
N ASP A 38 4.57 -11.79 -17.06
CA ASP A 38 3.16 -12.00 -17.42
C ASP A 38 2.22 -11.83 -16.23
N ASP A 39 2.63 -12.26 -15.04
CA ASP A 39 1.86 -12.02 -13.82
C ASP A 39 1.70 -10.52 -13.54
N TRP A 40 2.76 -9.75 -13.69
CA TRP A 40 2.71 -8.30 -13.53
C TRP A 40 1.82 -7.62 -14.58
N LYS A 41 1.87 -8.08 -15.84
CA LYS A 41 0.96 -7.59 -16.88
C LYS A 41 -0.49 -7.84 -16.52
N TYR A 42 -0.79 -9.04 -16.02
CA TYR A 42 -2.13 -9.38 -15.55
C TYR A 42 -2.58 -8.46 -14.39
N VAL A 43 -1.71 -8.22 -13.43
CA VAL A 43 -2.02 -7.34 -12.29
C VAL A 43 -2.28 -5.92 -12.77
N ILE A 44 -1.44 -5.39 -13.64
CA ILE A 44 -1.60 -4.04 -14.21
C ILE A 44 -2.93 -3.91 -14.96
N ASP A 45 -3.29 -4.91 -15.74
CA ASP A 45 -4.51 -4.88 -16.57
C ASP A 45 -5.80 -5.13 -15.77
N THR A 46 -5.70 -5.82 -14.65
CA THR A 46 -6.87 -6.32 -13.92
C THR A 46 -7.26 -5.45 -12.73
N TYR A 47 -6.29 -4.97 -11.95
CA TYR A 47 -6.58 -4.23 -10.73
C TYR A 47 -6.85 -2.77 -11.03
N GLU A 48 -8.02 -2.28 -10.68
CA GLU A 48 -8.39 -0.87 -10.89
C GLU A 48 -7.62 0.07 -9.97
N TYR A 49 -7.36 -0.34 -8.75
CA TYR A 49 -6.61 0.46 -7.79
C TYR A 49 -5.20 -0.07 -7.64
N PHE A 50 -4.36 0.28 -8.59
CA PHE A 50 -2.92 0.01 -8.55
C PHE A 50 -2.20 1.30 -8.92
N LEU A 51 -1.53 1.91 -7.92
CA LEU A 51 -0.85 3.18 -8.08
C LEU A 51 0.60 3.06 -7.63
N LEU A 52 1.49 3.63 -8.42
CA LEU A 52 2.91 3.72 -8.12
C LEU A 52 3.21 5.04 -7.42
N CYS A 53 4.08 4.99 -6.43
CA CYS A 53 4.64 6.16 -5.79
C CYS A 53 5.89 6.60 -6.57
N VAL A 54 5.91 7.82 -7.04
CA VAL A 54 7.01 8.35 -7.83
C VAL A 54 7.65 9.55 -7.14
N ASP A 55 8.94 9.71 -7.36
CA ASP A 55 9.72 10.84 -6.87
C ASP A 55 9.97 11.81 -8.02
N ASN A 56 9.29 12.94 -7.99
CA ASN A 56 9.37 13.95 -9.05
C ASN A 56 10.71 14.70 -9.08
N GLU A 57 11.47 14.64 -7.99
CA GLU A 57 12.83 15.21 -7.94
C GLU A 57 13.90 14.23 -8.44
N GLU A 58 13.54 12.97 -8.63
CA GLU A 58 14.40 11.91 -9.15
C GLU A 58 13.85 11.33 -10.46
N ASP A 59 13.49 12.21 -11.39
CA ASP A 59 13.00 11.88 -12.72
C ASP A 59 11.81 10.89 -12.75
N GLY A 60 10.94 10.98 -11.77
CA GLY A 60 9.80 10.07 -11.67
C GLY A 60 10.17 8.65 -11.25
N LEU A 61 11.28 8.49 -10.54
CA LEU A 61 11.69 7.18 -10.01
C LEU A 61 10.57 6.56 -9.17
N VAL A 62 10.21 5.33 -9.49
CA VAL A 62 9.24 4.55 -8.72
C VAL A 62 9.91 4.04 -7.46
N TRP A 63 9.36 4.38 -6.30
CA TRP A 63 9.90 3.98 -5.01
C TRP A 63 8.94 3.18 -4.13
N GLY A 64 7.74 2.96 -4.60
CA GLY A 64 6.75 2.17 -3.88
C GLY A 64 5.45 2.05 -4.66
N TYR A 65 4.48 1.35 -4.08
CA TYR A 65 3.16 1.24 -4.68
C TYR A 65 2.10 0.80 -3.67
N ILE A 66 0.86 0.99 -4.07
CA ILE A 66 -0.31 0.42 -3.42
C ILE A 66 -1.12 -0.37 -4.44
N LEU A 67 -1.50 -1.58 -4.07
CA LEU A 67 -2.30 -2.49 -4.87
C LEU A 67 -3.51 -2.92 -4.05
N ALA A 68 -4.70 -2.68 -4.57
CA ALA A 68 -5.94 -3.06 -3.91
C ALA A 68 -6.92 -3.69 -4.89
N ALA A 69 -7.63 -4.70 -4.44
CA ALA A 69 -8.71 -5.32 -5.18
C ALA A 69 -10.04 -4.65 -4.81
N GLN A 70 -10.82 -4.28 -5.80
CA GLN A 70 -12.18 -3.80 -5.57
C GLN A 70 -13.13 -4.98 -5.49
N VAL A 71 -13.84 -5.09 -4.37
CA VAL A 71 -14.88 -6.11 -4.15
C VAL A 71 -16.15 -5.35 -3.75
N GLU A 72 -17.13 -5.36 -4.62
CA GLU A 72 -18.32 -4.49 -4.49
C GLU A 72 -17.86 -3.03 -4.43
N ASN A 73 -18.19 -2.32 -3.36
CA ASN A 73 -17.79 -0.92 -3.17
C ASN A 73 -16.56 -0.75 -2.28
N ASN A 74 -16.00 -1.87 -1.79
CA ASN A 74 -14.87 -1.86 -0.86
C ASN A 74 -13.54 -2.07 -1.58
N LEU A 75 -12.48 -1.51 -1.02
CA LEU A 75 -11.12 -1.80 -1.45
C LEU A 75 -10.44 -2.72 -0.44
N TRP A 76 -9.97 -3.87 -0.91
CA TRP A 76 -9.15 -4.80 -0.14
C TRP A 76 -7.69 -4.57 -0.48
N ILE A 77 -6.92 -4.07 0.47
CA ILE A 77 -5.50 -3.85 0.27
C ILE A 77 -4.81 -5.20 0.10
N ARG A 78 -4.13 -5.37 -1.03
CA ARG A 78 -3.34 -6.56 -1.33
C ARG A 78 -1.88 -6.33 -0.94
N GLU A 79 -1.33 -5.19 -1.32
CA GLU A 79 0.06 -4.85 -1.06
C GLU A 79 0.21 -3.34 -0.90
N ILE A 80 0.98 -2.93 0.10
CA ILE A 80 1.56 -1.59 0.19
C ILE A 80 3.05 -1.81 0.37
N PHE A 81 3.85 -1.22 -0.50
CA PHE A 81 5.29 -1.42 -0.49
C PHE A 81 6.01 -0.10 -0.69
N PHE A 82 7.04 0.11 0.11
CA PHE A 82 7.99 1.22 -0.05
C PHE A 82 9.40 0.64 -0.03
N CYS A 83 10.20 0.98 -1.03
CA CYS A 83 11.53 0.42 -1.13
C CYS A 83 12.43 0.90 0.02
N LYS A 84 13.43 0.08 0.34
CA LYS A 84 14.29 0.26 1.49
C LYS A 84 14.99 1.62 1.49
N GLU A 85 15.45 2.08 0.34
CA GLU A 85 16.12 3.37 0.18
C GLU A 85 15.29 4.52 0.72
N TYR A 86 13.99 4.53 0.44
CA TYR A 86 13.07 5.58 0.89
C TYR A 86 12.56 5.34 2.30
N ARG A 87 12.36 4.10 2.67
CA ARG A 87 11.84 3.72 3.98
C ARG A 87 12.84 3.94 5.11
N ASP A 88 14.14 3.69 4.85
CA ASP A 88 15.19 3.72 5.86
C ASP A 88 15.95 5.05 5.92
N ASP A 89 15.88 5.89 4.88
CA ASP A 89 16.49 7.22 4.89
C ASP A 89 15.64 8.18 5.74
N PRO A 90 16.20 8.76 6.82
CA PRO A 90 15.42 9.64 7.72
C PRO A 90 14.80 10.85 7.02
N GLU A 91 15.49 11.44 6.06
CA GLU A 91 14.97 12.62 5.33
C GLU A 91 13.85 12.22 4.37
N LYS A 92 14.05 11.18 3.59
CA LYS A 92 13.02 10.67 2.68
C LYS A 92 11.82 10.16 3.46
N ARG A 93 12.06 9.45 4.56
CA ARG A 93 11.00 8.93 5.43
C ARG A 93 10.12 10.04 6.02
N LYS A 94 10.72 11.17 6.38
CA LYS A 94 9.98 12.35 6.84
C LYS A 94 9.03 12.85 5.75
N ASN A 95 9.50 12.90 4.51
CA ASN A 95 8.74 13.38 3.37
C ASN A 95 7.71 12.37 2.82
N ILE A 96 7.82 11.10 3.18
CA ILE A 96 6.83 10.07 2.82
C ILE A 96 5.48 10.36 3.47
N LYS A 97 5.47 11.08 4.57
CA LYS A 97 4.25 11.53 5.22
C LYS A 97 3.58 12.67 4.45
N LEU A 98 2.93 13.54 5.15
CA LEU A 98 2.08 14.60 4.61
C LEU A 98 2.76 15.55 3.64
N GLU A 99 3.92 16.05 4.02
CA GLU A 99 4.61 17.13 3.30
C GLU A 99 5.07 16.72 1.89
N GLY A 100 5.59 15.50 1.77
CA GLY A 100 6.13 15.02 0.50
C GLY A 100 5.08 14.84 -0.59
N PHE A 101 3.85 14.53 -0.22
CA PHE A 101 2.74 14.33 -1.16
C PHE A 101 1.90 15.58 -1.42
N GLY A 102 2.21 16.69 -0.74
CA GLY A 102 1.47 17.95 -0.94
C GLY A 102 0.03 17.95 -0.40
N GLY A 103 -0.32 16.95 0.40
CA GLY A 103 -1.63 16.82 1.01
C GLY A 103 -1.95 15.37 1.35
N VAL A 104 -2.72 15.18 2.38
CA VAL A 104 -3.06 13.84 2.89
C VAL A 104 -3.83 13.01 1.85
N GLU A 105 -4.69 13.65 1.10
CA GLU A 105 -5.52 13.00 0.08
C GLU A 105 -4.71 12.42 -1.08
N ASN A 106 -3.47 12.86 -1.24
CA ASN A 106 -2.57 12.38 -2.28
C ASN A 106 -1.67 11.22 -1.82
N MET A 107 -1.75 10.85 -0.55
CA MET A 107 -0.98 9.72 -0.01
C MET A 107 -1.63 8.39 -0.37
N PRO A 108 -0.83 7.31 -0.53
CA PRO A 108 -1.34 6.03 -1.05
C PRO A 108 -2.58 5.49 -0.33
N LEU A 109 -2.51 5.37 0.98
CA LEU A 109 -3.60 4.78 1.76
C LEU A 109 -4.80 5.72 1.88
N TYR A 110 -4.54 7.01 2.05
CA TYR A 110 -5.61 7.99 2.14
C TYR A 110 -6.32 8.21 0.81
N GLY A 111 -5.59 8.13 -0.28
CA GLY A 111 -6.18 8.10 -1.62
C GLY A 111 -7.11 6.90 -1.78
N ALA A 112 -6.73 5.74 -1.26
CA ALA A 112 -7.57 4.55 -1.26
C ALA A 112 -8.84 4.76 -0.42
N VAL A 113 -8.71 5.35 0.75
CA VAL A 113 -9.86 5.67 1.62
C VAL A 113 -10.83 6.61 0.90
N LYS A 114 -10.32 7.67 0.29
CA LYS A 114 -11.14 8.61 -0.48
C LYS A 114 -11.85 7.91 -1.64
N TYR A 115 -11.12 7.10 -2.40
CA TYR A 115 -11.67 6.34 -3.52
C TYR A 115 -12.82 5.43 -3.07
N ALA A 116 -12.65 4.71 -1.97
CA ALA A 116 -13.68 3.82 -1.44
C ALA A 116 -14.90 4.61 -0.94
N LYS A 117 -14.69 5.71 -0.22
CA LYS A 117 -15.78 6.55 0.29
C LYS A 117 -16.64 7.15 -0.81
N GLU A 118 -16.03 7.59 -1.89
CA GLU A 118 -16.75 8.12 -3.06
C GLU A 118 -17.70 7.08 -3.68
N ARG A 119 -17.44 5.80 -3.45
CA ARG A 119 -18.25 4.66 -3.93
C ARG A 119 -19.14 4.07 -2.86
N GLY A 120 -19.20 4.68 -1.67
CA GLY A 120 -20.01 4.19 -0.56
C GLY A 120 -19.39 2.98 0.16
N GLY A 121 -18.11 2.73 -0.02
CA GLY A 121 -17.40 1.62 0.58
C GLY A 121 -16.36 2.03 1.61
N VAL A 122 -15.62 1.04 2.09
CA VAL A 122 -14.53 1.19 3.06
C VAL A 122 -13.27 0.51 2.54
N VAL A 123 -12.12 0.85 3.14
CA VAL A 123 -10.86 0.16 2.90
C VAL A 123 -10.70 -0.95 3.93
N ILE A 124 -10.34 -2.13 3.48
CA ILE A 124 -10.12 -3.30 4.30
C ILE A 124 -8.65 -3.71 4.13
N ALA A 125 -7.93 -3.83 5.23
CA ALA A 125 -6.52 -4.15 5.23
C ALA A 125 -6.24 -5.45 5.99
N PRO A 126 -6.06 -6.59 5.28
CA PRO A 126 -5.58 -7.82 5.89
C PRO A 126 -4.09 -7.73 6.17
N ILE A 127 -3.69 -7.98 7.42
CA ILE A 127 -2.31 -7.87 7.85
C ILE A 127 -1.93 -9.11 8.64
N ALA A 128 -0.74 -9.67 8.38
CA ALA A 128 -0.24 -10.79 9.16
C ALA A 128 -0.12 -10.41 10.63
N SER A 129 -0.52 -11.30 11.53
CA SER A 129 -0.61 -11.03 12.96
C SER A 129 0.73 -10.70 13.63
N ASP A 130 1.84 -11.10 13.02
CA ASP A 130 3.20 -10.80 13.50
C ASP A 130 3.80 -9.51 12.92
N ASN A 131 3.08 -8.83 12.03
CA ASN A 131 3.54 -7.57 11.46
C ASN A 131 3.14 -6.39 12.36
N GLU A 132 3.81 -6.29 13.52
CA GLU A 132 3.50 -5.29 14.54
C GLU A 132 3.62 -3.85 14.03
N ARG A 133 4.57 -3.61 13.13
CA ARG A 133 4.79 -2.27 12.57
C ARG A 133 3.61 -1.80 11.73
N ALA A 134 3.10 -2.67 10.85
CA ALA A 134 1.95 -2.35 10.03
C ALA A 134 0.68 -2.20 10.87
N ILE A 135 0.48 -3.09 11.85
CA ILE A 135 -0.65 -3.04 12.77
C ILE A 135 -0.65 -1.72 13.56
N SER A 136 0.48 -1.34 14.12
CA SER A 136 0.63 -0.09 14.87
C SER A 136 0.33 1.13 14.00
N ALA A 137 0.81 1.14 12.76
CA ALA A 137 0.55 2.22 11.82
C ALA A 137 -0.94 2.33 11.48
N MET A 138 -1.61 1.20 11.20
CA MET A 138 -3.04 1.19 10.86
C MET A 138 -3.91 1.68 12.00
N LEU A 139 -3.66 1.21 13.23
CA LEU A 139 -4.46 1.61 14.38
C LEU A 139 -4.16 3.04 14.82
N GLY A 140 -2.91 3.46 14.80
CA GLY A 140 -2.47 4.76 15.29
C GLY A 140 -2.60 5.88 14.27
N ALA A 141 -1.89 5.77 13.15
CA ALA A 141 -1.80 6.85 12.16
C ALA A 141 -3.00 6.92 11.23
N TYR A 142 -3.57 5.78 10.87
CA TYR A 142 -4.59 5.71 9.84
C TYR A 142 -6.01 5.52 10.37
N GLY A 143 -6.19 5.34 11.68
CA GLY A 143 -7.50 5.24 12.31
C GLY A 143 -8.29 3.99 11.91
N PHE A 144 -7.61 2.93 11.50
CA PHE A 144 -8.26 1.65 11.26
C PHE A 144 -8.63 0.99 12.58
N ARG A 145 -9.67 0.20 12.58
CA ARG A 145 -10.08 -0.61 13.72
C ARG A 145 -9.94 -2.09 13.41
N HIS A 146 -9.69 -2.88 14.43
CA HIS A 146 -9.71 -4.34 14.30
C HIS A 146 -11.15 -4.81 14.05
N ASP A 147 -11.33 -5.65 13.03
CA ASP A 147 -12.61 -6.25 12.71
C ASP A 147 -12.64 -7.73 13.13
N ARG A 148 -11.75 -8.54 12.60
CA ARG A 148 -11.69 -9.97 12.90
C ARG A 148 -10.31 -10.55 12.63
N THR A 149 -10.08 -11.75 13.13
CA THR A 149 -8.88 -12.55 12.84
C THR A 149 -9.29 -13.79 12.05
N ILE A 150 -8.56 -14.06 10.96
CA ILE A 150 -8.76 -15.24 10.14
C ILE A 150 -7.58 -16.18 10.36
N GLU A 151 -7.83 -17.39 10.86
CA GLU A 151 -6.83 -18.43 11.00
C GLU A 151 -6.55 -19.07 9.64
N ARG A 152 -5.26 -19.29 9.34
CA ARG A 152 -4.83 -19.94 8.12
C ARG A 152 -4.26 -21.32 8.49
N TRP A 153 -4.90 -22.36 8.00
CA TRP A 153 -4.52 -23.75 8.32
C TRP A 153 -3.12 -24.14 7.80
N TYR A 154 -2.63 -23.45 6.79
CA TYR A 154 -1.33 -23.73 6.14
C TYR A 154 -0.20 -22.84 6.66
N ASP A 155 -0.49 -21.90 7.53
CA ASP A 155 0.46 -20.90 8.00
C ASP A 155 0.20 -20.65 9.49
N PRO A 156 1.22 -20.75 10.35
CA PRO A 156 1.05 -20.47 11.78
C PRO A 156 0.66 -19.02 12.07
N LYS A 157 0.83 -18.14 11.11
CA LYS A 157 0.45 -16.73 11.23
C LYS A 157 -1.03 -16.56 10.92
N HIS A 158 -1.71 -15.82 11.78
CA HIS A 158 -3.09 -15.44 11.53
C HIS A 158 -3.14 -14.19 10.66
N LEU A 159 -4.20 -14.06 9.90
CA LEU A 159 -4.50 -12.86 9.13
C LEU A 159 -5.47 -12.00 9.93
N VAL A 160 -5.01 -10.85 10.35
CA VAL A 160 -5.85 -9.90 11.10
C VAL A 160 -6.43 -8.89 10.12
N ILE A 161 -7.74 -8.71 10.19
CA ILE A 161 -8.46 -7.82 9.29
C ILE A 161 -8.69 -6.49 9.99
N TYR A 162 -8.22 -5.43 9.38
CA TYR A 162 -8.46 -4.06 9.83
C TYR A 162 -9.37 -3.36 8.84
N ILE A 163 -10.37 -2.66 9.36
CA ILE A 163 -11.33 -1.90 8.55
C ILE A 163 -11.16 -0.43 8.91
N GLU A 164 -11.07 0.41 7.89
CA GLU A 164 -11.10 1.86 8.09
C GLU A 164 -12.45 2.24 8.69
N ASP A 165 -12.43 2.91 9.82
CA ASP A 165 -13.62 3.42 10.48
C ASP A 165 -13.95 4.80 9.93
N THR A 166 -15.05 4.90 9.20
CA THR A 166 -15.49 6.15 8.57
C THR A 166 -15.81 7.26 9.55
N GLY A 167 -16.00 6.94 10.84
CA GLY A 167 -16.23 7.91 11.88
C GLY A 167 -14.98 8.49 12.49
N THR A 168 -13.81 7.94 12.20
CA THR A 168 -12.54 8.39 12.76
C THR A 168 -11.93 9.51 11.93
N LYS A 169 -10.95 10.20 12.51
CA LYS A 169 -10.14 11.21 11.84
C LYS A 169 -8.73 10.67 11.69
N PRO A 170 -8.46 9.80 10.71
CA PRO A 170 -7.20 9.06 10.62
C PRO A 170 -5.97 9.94 10.42
N TYR A 171 -6.17 11.20 10.10
CA TYR A 171 -5.08 12.11 9.72
C TYR A 171 -4.46 12.86 10.89
N GLN A 172 -4.99 12.74 12.08
CA GLN A 172 -4.56 13.57 13.21
C GLN A 172 -3.11 13.34 13.63
N ASN A 173 -2.56 12.16 13.36
CA ASN A 173 -1.24 11.75 13.80
C ASN A 173 -0.24 11.55 12.63
N VAL A 174 -0.56 12.04 11.47
CA VAL A 174 0.31 11.88 10.28
C VAL A 174 1.28 13.04 10.16
#